data_14ac11e705f75e50bb0e9a899964ea44
#
_entry.id   14ac11e705f75e50bb0e9a899964ea44
#
_cell.length_a   1.000
_cell.length_b   1.000
_cell.length_c   1.000
_cell.angle_alpha   90.00
_cell.angle_beta   90.00
_cell.angle_gamma   90.00
#
_symmetry.space_group_name_H-M   'P 1'
#
loop_
_entity.id
_entity.type
_entity.pdbx_description
1 polymer ?
#
loop_
_entity_poly.entity_id
_entity_poly.type
_entity_poly.pdbx_seq_one_letter_code
_entity_poly.pdbx_strand_id
1 'polypeptide(L)'
;SGLILHPTALPSKYGIGDIGNAAFEFVNFLEATETKIWQLLPLGLTSNEEFSPYSSPSSLLGNRYLIDLNNINDYQPTSSVKEFDKNSVDFKNVYKFKDKIFYEISQNINIEDPIFFELLNDELIRSHITYLVLRDKYGLKTWTSWEKDHQEYSDNLYEKIAQNDKKLLKFHIFTQFEFFRQWAKLREYANKKQIQILGDIPIYVNHNSAD
;
A
#
# COMPACT_ATOMS: atom_id res chain seq x y z
N SER A 1 -19.89 -4.50 -20.64
CA SER A 1 -19.63 -5.55 -19.64
C SER A 1 -18.49 -5.14 -18.73
N GLY A 2 -18.41 -5.71 -17.51
CA GLY A 2 -17.36 -5.51 -16.55
C GLY A 2 -17.02 -6.81 -15.84
N LEU A 3 -15.79 -6.87 -15.30
CA LEU A 3 -15.33 -7.94 -14.42
C LEU A 3 -14.89 -7.36 -13.08
N ILE A 4 -15.22 -8.07 -12.00
CA ILE A 4 -14.69 -7.79 -10.67
C ILE A 4 -13.51 -8.73 -10.39
N LEU A 5 -12.35 -8.16 -10.07
CA LEU A 5 -11.17 -8.91 -9.67
C LEU A 5 -10.26 -8.02 -8.83
N HIS A 6 -10.02 -8.42 -7.57
CA HIS A 6 -9.04 -7.72 -6.75
C HIS A 6 -7.62 -8.13 -7.17
N PRO A 7 -6.65 -7.19 -7.26
CA PRO A 7 -5.29 -7.50 -7.72
C PRO A 7 -4.58 -8.62 -6.95
N THR A 8 -4.93 -8.83 -5.67
CA THR A 8 -4.37 -9.93 -4.85
C THR A 8 -4.67 -11.32 -5.41
N ALA A 9 -5.68 -11.47 -6.27
CA ALA A 9 -6.03 -12.73 -6.92
C ALA A 9 -5.24 -12.98 -8.22
N LEU A 10 -4.47 -12.02 -8.69
CA LEU A 10 -3.61 -12.18 -9.86
C LEU A 10 -2.37 -13.05 -9.54
N PRO A 11 -1.83 -13.77 -10.51
CA PRO A 11 -0.62 -14.57 -10.30
C PRO A 11 0.58 -13.69 -9.97
N SER A 12 1.37 -14.10 -8.98
CA SER A 12 2.63 -13.44 -8.61
C SER A 12 3.60 -14.44 -8.01
N LYS A 13 4.89 -14.25 -8.27
CA LYS A 13 5.95 -15.06 -7.64
C LYS A 13 6.20 -14.73 -6.17
N TYR A 14 5.60 -13.65 -5.68
CA TYR A 14 5.76 -13.17 -4.30
C TYR A 14 4.63 -13.59 -3.36
N GLY A 15 3.81 -14.55 -3.78
CA GLY A 15 2.79 -15.19 -2.95
C GLY A 15 1.49 -14.41 -2.77
N ILE A 16 1.36 -13.25 -3.41
CA ILE A 16 0.14 -12.44 -3.49
C ILE A 16 0.17 -11.66 -4.80
N GLY A 17 -0.97 -11.57 -5.48
CA GLY A 17 -1.08 -10.73 -6.66
C GLY A 17 -0.83 -9.26 -6.35
N ASP A 18 -0.33 -8.53 -7.33
CA ASP A 18 0.12 -7.15 -7.21
C ASP A 18 -0.29 -6.31 -8.44
N ILE A 19 0.05 -5.02 -8.41
CA ILE A 19 -0.21 -4.07 -9.51
C ILE A 19 0.92 -4.05 -10.55
N GLY A 20 1.66 -5.17 -10.65
CA GLY A 20 2.74 -5.38 -11.61
C GLY A 20 2.27 -6.01 -12.91
N ASN A 21 3.16 -6.79 -13.54
CA ASN A 21 2.97 -7.31 -14.89
C ASN A 21 1.64 -8.05 -15.11
N ALA A 22 1.22 -8.89 -14.15
CA ALA A 22 -0.04 -9.62 -14.26
C ALA A 22 -1.28 -8.70 -14.29
N ALA A 23 -1.22 -7.54 -13.63
CA ALA A 23 -2.28 -6.55 -13.70
C ALA A 23 -2.34 -5.87 -15.08
N PHE A 24 -1.19 -5.58 -15.70
CA PHE A 24 -1.14 -5.08 -17.07
C PHE A 24 -1.63 -6.11 -18.08
N GLU A 25 -1.28 -7.38 -17.92
CA GLU A 25 -1.80 -8.49 -18.74
C GLU A 25 -3.31 -8.66 -18.57
N PHE A 26 -3.83 -8.47 -17.37
CA PHE A 26 -5.28 -8.48 -17.15
C PHE A 26 -5.98 -7.34 -17.86
N VAL A 27 -5.41 -6.14 -17.90
CA VAL A 27 -5.94 -5.02 -18.73
C VAL A 27 -5.93 -5.39 -20.22
N ASN A 28 -4.88 -6.04 -20.71
CA ASN A 28 -4.84 -6.53 -22.11
C ASN A 28 -5.92 -7.59 -22.38
N PHE A 29 -6.16 -8.49 -21.43
CA PHE A 29 -7.25 -9.46 -21.51
C PHE A 29 -8.62 -8.77 -21.59
N LEU A 30 -8.87 -7.76 -20.76
CA LEU A 30 -10.11 -6.98 -20.80
C LEU A 30 -10.32 -6.29 -22.15
N GLU A 31 -9.26 -5.69 -22.71
CA GLU A 31 -9.30 -5.08 -24.04
C GLU A 31 -9.64 -6.12 -25.11
N ALA A 32 -8.95 -7.25 -25.13
CA ALA A 32 -9.13 -8.34 -26.12
C ALA A 32 -10.54 -8.97 -26.05
N THR A 33 -11.17 -8.97 -24.88
CA THR A 33 -12.54 -9.50 -24.66
C THR A 33 -13.62 -8.41 -24.77
N GLU A 34 -13.26 -7.21 -25.18
CA GLU A 34 -14.16 -6.05 -25.26
C GLU A 34 -14.87 -5.73 -23.93
N THR A 35 -14.29 -6.16 -22.81
CA THR A 35 -14.76 -5.84 -21.46
C THR A 35 -14.28 -4.44 -21.08
N LYS A 36 -15.18 -3.53 -20.72
CA LYS A 36 -14.88 -2.09 -20.58
C LYS A 36 -14.66 -1.65 -19.13
N ILE A 37 -15.02 -2.47 -18.16
CA ILE A 37 -14.96 -2.08 -16.75
C ILE A 37 -14.17 -3.15 -15.96
N TRP A 38 -13.15 -2.69 -15.24
CA TRP A 38 -12.50 -3.46 -14.19
C TRP A 38 -12.97 -2.95 -12.84
N GLN A 39 -13.80 -3.73 -12.15
CA GLN A 39 -14.24 -3.40 -10.80
C GLN A 39 -13.26 -3.96 -9.78
N LEU A 40 -12.89 -3.12 -8.82
CA LEU A 40 -11.96 -3.42 -7.73
C LEU A 40 -12.68 -3.36 -6.39
N LEU A 41 -12.24 -4.18 -5.44
CA LEU A 41 -12.49 -3.96 -4.02
C LEU A 41 -11.57 -2.83 -3.52
N PRO A 42 -11.78 -2.30 -2.28
CA PRO A 42 -10.91 -1.24 -1.77
C PRO A 42 -9.43 -1.61 -1.82
N LEU A 43 -8.59 -0.69 -2.29
CA LEU A 43 -7.14 -0.89 -2.42
C LEU A 43 -6.35 -0.37 -1.19
N GLY A 44 -7.05 -0.02 -0.12
CA GLY A 44 -6.45 0.45 1.12
C GLY A 44 -5.65 -0.61 1.86
N LEU A 45 -4.83 -0.17 2.80
CA LEU A 45 -4.11 -1.05 3.71
C LEU A 45 -5.08 -2.00 4.40
N THR A 46 -4.65 -3.24 4.61
CA THR A 46 -5.40 -4.23 5.38
C THR A 46 -4.83 -4.36 6.79
N SER A 47 -5.66 -4.69 7.76
CA SER A 47 -5.16 -5.06 9.08
C SER A 47 -4.42 -6.40 9.02
N ASN A 48 -3.45 -6.60 9.93
CA ASN A 48 -2.73 -7.87 10.03
C ASN A 48 -3.56 -8.99 10.69
N GLU A 49 -4.76 -8.65 11.16
CA GLU A 49 -5.65 -9.58 11.87
C GLU A 49 -6.73 -10.14 10.96
N GLU A 50 -7.35 -9.27 10.17
CA GLU A 50 -8.51 -9.64 9.36
C GLU A 50 -8.17 -9.82 7.88
N PHE A 51 -7.08 -9.21 7.38
CA PHE A 51 -6.67 -9.21 5.97
C PHE A 51 -7.75 -8.72 5.00
N SER A 52 -8.80 -8.07 5.53
CA SER A 52 -9.93 -7.57 4.76
C SER A 52 -9.66 -6.21 4.17
N PRO A 53 -9.95 -5.96 2.89
CA PRO A 53 -9.82 -4.64 2.29
C PRO A 53 -10.83 -3.62 2.87
N TYR A 54 -11.87 -4.10 3.58
CA TYR A 54 -12.87 -3.25 4.23
C TYR A 54 -12.51 -2.87 5.67
N SER A 55 -11.48 -3.49 6.25
CA SER A 55 -10.97 -3.17 7.59
C SER A 55 -9.60 -2.51 7.46
N SER A 56 -9.59 -1.26 7.01
CA SER A 56 -8.37 -0.51 6.77
C SER A 56 -8.00 0.39 7.96
N PRO A 57 -6.71 0.51 8.29
CA PRO A 57 -6.24 1.53 9.24
C PRO A 57 -6.17 2.94 8.64
N SER A 58 -6.52 3.11 7.36
CA SER A 58 -6.53 4.38 6.65
C SER A 58 -7.38 4.28 5.40
N SER A 59 -8.31 5.20 5.20
CA SER A 59 -9.11 5.29 3.97
C SER A 59 -8.31 5.87 2.78
N LEU A 60 -7.21 6.57 3.04
CA LEU A 60 -6.43 7.29 2.03
C LEU A 60 -5.20 6.53 1.54
N LEU A 61 -4.59 5.72 2.41
CA LEU A 61 -3.32 5.08 2.11
C LEU A 61 -3.50 3.74 1.40
N GLY A 62 -2.66 3.51 0.38
CA GLY A 62 -2.71 2.32 -0.43
C GLY A 62 -2.08 1.09 0.23
N ASN A 63 -2.55 -0.10 -0.18
CA ASN A 63 -2.06 -1.37 0.31
C ASN A 63 -0.65 -1.67 -0.23
N ARG A 64 0.36 -1.54 0.62
CA ARG A 64 1.76 -1.81 0.26
C ARG A 64 2.01 -3.23 -0.25
N TYR A 65 1.16 -4.18 0.10
CA TYR A 65 1.32 -5.56 -0.36
C TYR A 65 0.94 -5.76 -1.83
N LEU A 66 0.27 -4.78 -2.43
CA LEU A 66 0.01 -4.71 -3.86
C LEU A 66 1.20 -4.16 -4.68
N ILE A 67 2.23 -3.63 -4.05
CA ILE A 67 3.44 -3.15 -4.73
C ILE A 67 4.16 -4.35 -5.37
N ASP A 68 4.44 -4.25 -6.68
CA ASP A 68 5.31 -5.19 -7.37
C ASP A 68 6.78 -4.89 -7.04
N LEU A 69 7.45 -5.84 -6.41
CA LEU A 69 8.86 -5.71 -6.05
C LEU A 69 9.79 -5.56 -7.25
N ASN A 70 9.43 -6.11 -8.42
CA ASN A 70 10.28 -5.98 -9.62
C ASN A 70 10.25 -4.56 -10.22
N ASN A 71 9.25 -3.76 -9.87
CA ASN A 71 9.08 -2.39 -10.35
C ASN A 71 9.65 -1.33 -9.39
N ILE A 72 10.31 -1.75 -8.31
CA ILE A 72 11.03 -0.83 -7.42
C ILE A 72 12.40 -0.54 -8.03
N ASN A 73 12.71 0.76 -8.21
CA ASN A 73 14.00 1.17 -8.73
C ASN A 73 15.12 0.72 -7.78
N ASP A 74 16.26 0.31 -8.37
CA ASP A 74 17.47 -0.15 -7.66
C ASP A 74 17.28 -1.38 -6.76
N TYR A 75 16.10 -2.01 -6.78
CA TYR A 75 15.88 -3.28 -6.09
C TYR A 75 16.21 -4.45 -7.02
N GLN A 76 17.21 -5.22 -6.65
CA GLN A 76 17.49 -6.50 -7.27
C GLN A 76 17.06 -7.61 -6.31
N PRO A 77 16.08 -8.46 -6.68
CA PRO A 77 15.71 -9.58 -5.83
C PRO A 77 16.94 -10.45 -5.57
N THR A 78 17.34 -10.58 -4.33
CA THR A 78 18.37 -11.55 -3.95
C THR A 78 17.88 -12.94 -4.30
N SER A 79 18.79 -13.82 -4.74
CA SER A 79 18.56 -15.13 -5.36
C SER A 79 17.73 -16.15 -4.57
N SER A 80 17.24 -15.84 -3.40
CA SER A 80 16.39 -16.68 -2.57
C SER A 80 15.02 -16.05 -2.32
N VAL A 81 14.21 -15.93 -3.37
CA VAL A 81 12.78 -15.68 -3.16
C VAL A 81 12.19 -16.93 -2.52
N LYS A 82 11.58 -16.78 -1.35
CA LYS A 82 10.83 -17.87 -0.71
C LYS A 82 9.77 -18.37 -1.70
N GLU A 83 9.72 -19.68 -1.93
CA GLU A 83 8.60 -20.25 -2.68
C GLU A 83 7.32 -20.14 -1.88
N PHE A 84 6.31 -19.53 -2.50
CA PHE A 84 4.95 -19.43 -1.99
C PHE A 84 4.03 -20.38 -2.77
N ASP A 85 2.96 -20.83 -2.12
CA ASP A 85 1.91 -21.60 -2.79
C ASP A 85 1.30 -20.76 -3.93
N LYS A 86 1.10 -21.39 -5.08
CA LYS A 86 0.53 -20.74 -6.27
C LYS A 86 -1.00 -20.71 -6.25
N ASN A 87 -1.63 -21.50 -5.39
CA ASN A 87 -3.08 -21.70 -5.35
C ASN A 87 -3.74 -21.00 -4.16
N SER A 88 -2.96 -20.55 -3.19
CA SER A 88 -3.47 -19.88 -1.99
C SER A 88 -2.52 -18.80 -1.48
N VAL A 89 -3.07 -17.74 -0.90
CA VAL A 89 -2.27 -16.66 -0.32
C VAL A 89 -2.08 -16.91 1.17
N ASP A 90 -0.85 -17.13 1.59
CA ASP A 90 -0.45 -17.10 2.99
C ASP A 90 -0.17 -15.64 3.40
N PHE A 91 -1.23 -14.89 3.70
CA PHE A 91 -1.14 -13.46 4.00
C PHE A 91 -0.10 -13.16 5.07
N LYS A 92 -0.07 -13.91 6.16
CA LYS A 92 0.84 -13.68 7.28
C LYS A 92 2.32 -13.78 6.88
N ASN A 93 2.68 -14.81 6.13
CA ASN A 93 4.04 -15.00 5.67
C ASN A 93 4.42 -14.05 4.54
N VAL A 94 3.49 -13.76 3.62
CA VAL A 94 3.68 -12.79 2.55
C VAL A 94 3.92 -11.39 3.13
N TYR A 95 3.10 -10.96 4.08
CA TYR A 95 3.23 -9.66 4.73
C TYR A 95 4.59 -9.52 5.41
N LYS A 96 4.96 -10.50 6.23
CA LYS A 96 6.27 -10.52 6.88
C LYS A 96 7.44 -10.46 5.89
N PHE A 97 7.32 -11.17 4.77
CA PHE A 97 8.33 -11.19 3.72
C PHE A 97 8.46 -9.83 3.02
N LYS A 98 7.34 -9.25 2.57
CA LYS A 98 7.34 -7.95 1.88
C LYS A 98 7.73 -6.80 2.82
N ASP A 99 7.23 -6.79 4.05
CA ASP A 99 7.58 -5.75 5.03
C ASP A 99 9.08 -5.72 5.34
N LYS A 100 9.72 -6.88 5.44
CA LYS A 100 11.18 -6.95 5.62
C LYS A 100 11.92 -6.27 4.45
N ILE A 101 11.53 -6.58 3.23
CA ILE A 101 12.14 -6.00 2.02
C ILE A 101 11.92 -4.49 1.97
N PHE A 102 10.68 -4.05 2.15
CA PHE A 102 10.35 -2.62 2.13
C PHE A 102 11.07 -1.85 3.23
N TYR A 103 11.20 -2.45 4.42
CA TYR A 103 11.94 -1.84 5.51
C TYR A 103 13.42 -1.66 5.15
N GLU A 104 14.08 -2.69 4.62
CA GLU A 104 15.48 -2.65 4.21
C GLU A 104 15.72 -1.59 3.11
N ILE A 105 14.89 -1.54 2.08
CA ILE A 105 15.01 -0.55 0.99
C ILE A 105 14.79 0.86 1.53
N SER A 106 13.76 1.06 2.33
CA SER A 106 13.36 2.38 2.82
C SER A 106 14.43 3.06 3.67
N GLN A 107 15.33 2.30 4.31
CA GLN A 107 16.39 2.91 5.12
C GLN A 107 17.39 3.73 4.28
N ASN A 108 17.51 3.41 3.00
CA ASN A 108 18.45 4.07 2.08
C ASN A 108 17.85 5.31 1.39
N ILE A 109 16.54 5.57 1.51
CA ILE A 109 15.93 6.77 0.90
C ILE A 109 16.27 8.03 1.67
N ASN A 110 16.34 9.15 0.94
CA ASN A 110 16.33 10.49 1.51
C ASN A 110 14.91 11.07 1.41
N ILE A 111 14.21 11.22 2.54
CA ILE A 111 12.84 11.74 2.57
C ILE A 111 12.73 13.23 2.20
N GLU A 112 13.87 13.94 2.15
CA GLU A 112 13.94 15.33 1.71
C GLU A 112 14.07 15.44 0.18
N ASP A 113 14.17 14.31 -0.52
CA ASP A 113 14.21 14.30 -1.98
C ASP A 113 12.90 14.86 -2.55
N PRO A 114 12.96 15.79 -3.51
CA PRO A 114 11.79 16.38 -4.16
C PRO A 114 10.78 15.38 -4.70
N ILE A 115 11.19 14.14 -4.99
CA ILE A 115 10.30 13.07 -5.46
C ILE A 115 9.18 12.76 -4.47
N PHE A 116 9.37 13.04 -3.18
CA PHE A 116 8.37 12.80 -2.14
C PHE A 116 7.50 14.02 -1.84
N PHE A 117 7.81 15.19 -2.43
CA PHE A 117 7.12 16.45 -2.09
C PHE A 117 5.63 16.41 -2.39
N GLU A 118 5.23 15.87 -3.53
CA GLU A 118 3.80 15.78 -3.89
C GLU A 118 3.02 14.98 -2.84
N LEU A 119 3.57 13.87 -2.39
CA LEU A 119 2.98 13.03 -1.34
C LEU A 119 2.96 13.74 0.02
N LEU A 120 4.06 14.39 0.39
CA LEU A 120 4.24 14.96 1.74
C LEU A 120 3.68 16.38 1.89
N ASN A 121 3.34 17.07 0.81
CA ASN A 121 2.64 18.35 0.87
C ASN A 121 1.15 18.20 1.21
N ASP A 122 0.58 17.01 1.01
CA ASP A 122 -0.79 16.74 1.45
C ASP A 122 -0.81 16.47 2.96
N GLU A 123 -1.45 17.38 3.71
CA GLU A 123 -1.57 17.29 5.16
C GLU A 123 -2.33 16.04 5.61
N LEU A 124 -3.37 15.64 4.87
CA LEU A 124 -4.13 14.43 5.19
C LEU A 124 -3.26 13.19 5.01
N ILE A 125 -2.47 13.12 3.96
CA ILE A 125 -1.52 12.01 3.76
C ILE A 125 -0.48 11.99 4.89
N ARG A 126 0.08 13.16 5.27
CA ARG A 126 1.03 13.22 6.40
C ARG A 126 0.39 12.76 7.71
N SER A 127 -0.85 13.17 7.98
CA SER A 127 -1.54 12.77 9.22
C SER A 127 -1.76 11.25 9.27
N HIS A 128 -2.17 10.64 8.16
CA HIS A 128 -2.36 9.19 8.07
C HIS A 128 -1.03 8.41 8.16
N ILE A 129 0.04 8.91 7.55
CA ILE A 129 1.39 8.32 7.70
C ILE A 129 1.85 8.42 9.16
N THR A 130 1.64 9.56 9.81
CA THR A 130 1.95 9.78 11.23
C THR A 130 1.22 8.76 12.11
N TYR A 131 -0.07 8.57 11.87
CA TYR A 131 -0.87 7.56 12.56
C TYR A 131 -0.27 6.15 12.39
N LEU A 132 0.13 5.75 11.18
CA LEU A 132 0.73 4.43 10.96
C LEU A 132 2.05 4.25 11.70
N VAL A 133 2.89 5.28 11.75
CA VAL A 133 4.15 5.25 12.52
C VAL A 133 3.86 5.04 14.01
N LEU A 134 2.90 5.78 14.56
CA LEU A 134 2.51 5.65 15.97
C LEU A 134 1.87 4.29 16.24
N ARG A 135 1.00 3.81 15.36
CA ARG A 135 0.37 2.49 15.46
C ARG A 135 1.41 1.38 15.57
N ASP A 136 2.45 1.43 14.73
CA ASP A 136 3.54 0.45 14.78
C ASP A 136 4.38 0.61 16.06
N LYS A 137 4.69 1.85 16.46
CA LYS A 137 5.43 2.16 17.69
C LYS A 137 4.71 1.65 18.95
N TYR A 138 3.39 1.76 19.00
CA TYR A 138 2.56 1.29 20.12
C TYR A 138 2.19 -0.19 20.01
N GLY A 139 2.73 -0.94 19.06
CA GLY A 139 2.51 -2.38 18.91
C GLY A 139 1.05 -2.72 18.58
N LEU A 140 0.43 -1.95 17.69
CA LEU A 140 -0.96 -2.11 17.21
C LEU A 140 -2.04 -1.86 18.27
N LYS A 141 -1.69 -1.27 19.42
CA LYS A 141 -2.70 -0.86 20.42
C LYS A 141 -3.61 0.22 19.85
N THR A 142 -4.85 0.26 20.36
CA THR A 142 -5.81 1.31 19.99
C THR A 142 -5.28 2.70 20.31
N TRP A 143 -5.50 3.66 19.40
CA TRP A 143 -5.03 5.03 19.53
C TRP A 143 -5.53 5.74 20.81
N THR A 144 -6.70 5.35 21.32
CA THR A 144 -7.25 5.89 22.59
C THR A 144 -6.41 5.55 23.81
N SER A 145 -5.48 4.56 23.70
CA SER A 145 -4.54 4.17 24.76
C SER A 145 -3.16 4.80 24.61
N TRP A 146 -2.92 5.59 23.56
CA TRP A 146 -1.65 6.27 23.34
C TRP A 146 -1.51 7.47 24.30
N GLU A 147 -0.31 8.02 24.39
CA GLU A 147 -0.09 9.29 25.08
C GLU A 147 -0.98 10.38 24.47
N LYS A 148 -1.51 11.27 25.30
CA LYS A 148 -2.47 12.28 24.84
C LYS A 148 -1.97 13.12 23.67
N ASP A 149 -0.69 13.50 23.70
CA ASP A 149 -0.05 14.29 22.64
C ASP A 149 0.10 13.51 21.33
N HIS A 150 -0.14 12.21 21.34
CA HIS A 150 -0.08 11.33 20.15
C HIS A 150 -1.48 10.97 19.63
N GLN A 151 -2.56 11.37 20.29
CA GLN A 151 -3.93 11.01 19.89
C GLN A 151 -4.50 11.96 18.83
N GLU A 152 -3.91 13.13 18.65
CA GLU A 152 -4.33 14.12 17.66
C GLU A 152 -3.12 14.51 16.79
N TYR A 153 -3.36 14.62 15.48
CA TYR A 153 -2.32 15.05 14.56
C TYR A 153 -1.97 16.53 14.76
N SER A 154 -0.69 16.84 14.63
CA SER A 154 -0.15 18.20 14.47
C SER A 154 1.16 18.17 13.72
N ASP A 155 1.52 19.25 13.03
CA ASP A 155 2.82 19.36 12.37
C ASP A 155 3.99 19.19 13.35
N ASN A 156 3.84 19.69 14.58
CA ASN A 156 4.84 19.48 15.65
C ASN A 156 5.02 18.00 16.01
N LEU A 157 3.93 17.22 16.01
CA LEU A 157 3.99 15.77 16.23
C LEU A 157 4.72 15.09 15.05
N TYR A 158 4.39 15.46 13.82
CA TYR A 158 5.08 14.94 12.64
C TYR A 158 6.59 15.22 12.69
N GLU A 159 7.00 16.44 13.04
CA GLU A 159 8.42 16.81 13.19
C GLU A 159 9.12 16.01 14.29
N LYS A 160 8.47 15.79 15.43
CA LYS A 160 9.01 14.93 16.49
C LYS A 160 9.21 13.48 16.00
N ILE A 161 8.27 12.93 15.23
CA ILE A 161 8.38 11.61 14.63
C ILE A 161 9.50 11.57 13.61
N ALA A 162 9.65 12.60 12.78
CA ALA A 162 10.73 12.68 11.80
C ALA A 162 12.13 12.66 12.45
N GLN A 163 12.24 13.17 13.66
CA GLN A 163 13.49 13.13 14.44
C GLN A 163 13.70 11.81 15.18
N ASN A 164 12.67 11.29 15.86
CA ASN A 164 12.81 10.19 16.82
C ASN A 164 12.49 8.81 16.23
N ASP A 165 11.59 8.74 15.25
CA ASP A 165 11.06 7.50 14.66
C ASP A 165 11.35 7.43 13.15
N LYS A 166 12.45 8.05 12.72
CA LYS A 166 12.85 8.24 11.31
C LYS A 166 12.81 6.95 10.49
N LYS A 167 13.14 5.81 11.08
CA LYS A 167 13.16 4.51 10.38
C LYS A 167 11.76 4.06 9.98
N LEU A 168 10.79 4.16 10.88
CA LEU A 168 9.39 3.83 10.61
C LEU A 168 8.77 4.86 9.66
N LEU A 169 9.10 6.14 9.84
CA LEU A 169 8.61 7.19 8.94
C LEU A 169 9.08 6.94 7.50
N LYS A 170 10.37 6.65 7.30
CA LYS A 170 10.92 6.28 5.98
C LYS A 170 10.19 5.09 5.36
N PHE A 171 9.91 4.06 6.15
CA PHE A 171 9.20 2.87 5.70
C PHE A 171 7.80 3.20 5.17
N HIS A 172 7.02 3.98 5.92
CA HIS A 172 5.67 4.35 5.50
C HIS A 172 5.68 5.31 4.31
N ILE A 173 6.54 6.33 4.30
CA ILE A 173 6.66 7.25 3.15
C ILE A 173 7.02 6.48 1.88
N PHE A 174 8.04 5.62 1.95
CA PHE A 174 8.51 4.84 0.81
C PHE A 174 7.40 3.94 0.26
N THR A 175 6.72 3.20 1.12
CA THR A 175 5.68 2.26 0.67
C THR A 175 4.48 2.98 0.08
N GLN A 176 4.09 4.14 0.60
CA GLN A 176 3.00 4.91 0.01
C GLN A 176 3.41 5.55 -1.32
N PHE A 177 4.61 6.12 -1.40
CA PHE A 177 5.15 6.64 -2.66
C PHE A 177 5.16 5.56 -3.76
N GLU A 178 5.70 4.37 -3.47
CA GLU A 178 5.76 3.27 -4.42
C GLU A 178 4.38 2.76 -4.83
N PHE A 179 3.45 2.65 -3.89
CA PHE A 179 2.08 2.25 -4.22
C PHE A 179 1.45 3.25 -5.19
N PHE A 180 1.45 4.55 -4.86
CA PHE A 180 0.82 5.56 -5.71
C PHE A 180 1.51 5.67 -7.08
N ARG A 181 2.83 5.58 -7.12
CA ARG A 181 3.61 5.60 -8.37
C ARG A 181 3.22 4.43 -9.30
N GLN A 182 3.17 3.22 -8.77
CA GLN A 182 2.83 2.03 -9.55
C GLN A 182 1.34 2.02 -9.92
N TRP A 183 0.47 2.42 -9.00
CA TRP A 183 -0.96 2.55 -9.25
C TRP A 183 -1.29 3.58 -10.34
N ALA A 184 -0.63 4.73 -10.33
CA ALA A 184 -0.81 5.74 -11.37
C ALA A 184 -0.46 5.19 -12.76
N LYS A 185 0.65 4.44 -12.88
CA LYS A 185 1.06 3.80 -14.15
C LYS A 185 0.01 2.79 -14.65
N LEU A 186 -0.51 1.94 -13.76
CA LEU A 186 -1.53 0.96 -14.13
C LEU A 186 -2.84 1.65 -14.56
N ARG A 187 -3.27 2.68 -13.82
CA ARG A 187 -4.45 3.49 -14.18
C ARG A 187 -4.29 4.15 -15.54
N GLU A 188 -3.16 4.77 -15.79
CA GLU A 188 -2.87 5.40 -17.07
C GLU A 188 -2.92 4.39 -18.21
N TYR A 189 -2.35 3.20 -18.00
CA TYR A 189 -2.38 2.12 -18.98
C TYR A 189 -3.79 1.63 -19.26
N ALA A 190 -4.60 1.38 -18.24
CA ALA A 190 -6.00 0.99 -18.38
C ALA A 190 -6.81 2.06 -19.15
N ASN A 191 -6.60 3.33 -18.81
CA ASN A 191 -7.27 4.44 -19.49
C ASN A 191 -6.90 4.52 -20.98
N LYS A 192 -5.62 4.33 -21.34
CA LYS A 192 -5.18 4.28 -22.75
C LYS A 192 -5.84 3.14 -23.53
N LYS A 193 -6.17 2.05 -22.87
CA LYS A 193 -6.90 0.90 -23.40
C LYS A 193 -8.44 1.07 -23.33
N GLN A 194 -8.92 2.24 -22.91
CA GLN A 194 -10.35 2.53 -22.71
C GLN A 194 -11.03 1.57 -21.72
N ILE A 195 -10.28 1.06 -20.75
CA ILE A 195 -10.78 0.28 -19.62
C ILE A 195 -11.03 1.23 -18.46
N GLN A 196 -12.28 1.33 -18.03
CA GLN A 196 -12.67 2.10 -16.85
C GLN A 196 -12.41 1.28 -15.59
N ILE A 197 -11.76 1.88 -14.61
CA ILE A 197 -11.60 1.29 -13.30
C ILE A 197 -12.73 1.78 -12.39
N LEU A 198 -13.56 0.86 -11.92
CA LEU A 198 -14.61 1.11 -10.94
C LEU A 198 -14.07 0.71 -9.57
N GLY A 199 -13.78 1.71 -8.73
CA GLY A 199 -13.32 1.49 -7.36
C GLY A 199 -14.45 1.13 -6.41
N ASP A 200 -14.07 0.84 -5.19
CA ASP A 200 -14.96 0.62 -4.05
C ASP A 200 -14.38 1.33 -2.82
N ILE A 201 -15.25 1.76 -1.92
CA ILE A 201 -14.85 2.42 -0.68
C ILE A 201 -15.54 1.77 0.52
N PRO A 202 -14.85 1.62 1.67
CA PRO A 202 -15.50 1.18 2.90
C PRO A 202 -16.57 2.18 3.33
N ILE A 203 -17.78 1.68 3.60
CA ILE A 203 -18.88 2.52 4.11
C ILE A 203 -18.64 2.88 5.58
N TYR A 204 -18.02 1.98 6.33
CA TYR A 204 -17.72 2.16 7.75
C TYR A 204 -16.24 2.37 7.96
N VAL A 205 -15.91 3.39 8.75
CA VAL A 205 -14.54 3.66 9.19
C VAL A 205 -14.21 2.76 10.38
N ASN A 206 -13.03 2.15 10.35
CA ASN A 206 -12.55 1.36 11.49
C ASN A 206 -12.23 2.30 12.66
N HIS A 207 -12.69 1.98 13.87
CA HIS A 207 -12.35 2.78 15.06
C HIS A 207 -10.83 2.93 15.28
N ASN A 208 -10.05 1.93 14.88
CA ASN A 208 -8.59 1.94 14.95
C ASN A 208 -7.98 2.34 13.59
N SER A 209 -8.43 3.43 13.02
CA SER A 209 -7.91 4.05 11.80
C SER A 209 -7.47 5.49 12.03
N ALA A 210 -6.79 6.04 11.05
CA ALA A 210 -6.38 7.44 11.02
C ALA A 210 -7.58 8.38 10.78
N ASP A 211 -8.67 7.83 10.22
CA ASP A 211 -9.90 8.57 9.93
C ASP A 211 -10.72 8.83 11.18
#